data_8e2b0dceb2baa3b5b93d4cd4f8bccc03
#
_entry.id   8e2b0dceb2baa3b5b93d4cd4f8bccc03
#
_cell.length_a   1.000
_cell.length_b   1.000
_cell.length_c   1.000
_cell.angle_alpha   90.00
_cell.angle_beta   90.00
_cell.angle_gamma   90.00
#
_symmetry.space_group_name_H-M   'P 1'
#
loop_
_entity.id
_entity.type
_entity.pdbx_description
1 polymer ?
#
loop_
_entity_poly.entity_id
_entity_poly.type
_entity_poly.pdbx_seq_one_letter_code
_entity_poly.pdbx_strand_id
1 'polypeptide(L)' 'MSILKDKREAQGYTRETFCKTFGLIEGSVINWELGRSFPNWNMMQRIMEAYGIESDEDKLQLLAELIENSNK' A
#
# COMPACT_ATOMS: atom_id res chain seq x y z
N MET A 1 -7.12 -9.77 2.68
CA MET A 1 -6.86 -9.25 1.33
C MET A 1 -6.24 -7.87 1.45
N SER A 2 -5.35 -7.52 0.55
CA SER A 2 -4.66 -6.25 0.59
C SER A 2 -5.04 -5.39 -0.60
N ILE A 3 -5.64 -4.24 -0.34
CA ILE A 3 -5.93 -3.28 -1.40
C ILE A 3 -4.63 -2.77 -2.03
N LEU A 4 -3.56 -2.66 -1.25
CA LEU A 4 -2.28 -2.20 -1.76
C LEU A 4 -1.74 -3.16 -2.83
N LYS A 5 -1.70 -4.44 -2.51
CA LYS A 5 -1.24 -5.45 -3.47
C LYS A 5 -2.11 -5.46 -4.72
N ASP A 6 -3.43 -5.44 -4.55
CA ASP A 6 -4.37 -5.47 -5.67
C ASP A 6 -4.17 -4.27 -6.60
N LYS A 7 -3.99 -3.08 -6.03
CA LYS A 7 -3.76 -1.86 -6.81
C LYS A 7 -2.42 -1.89 -7.54
N ARG A 8 -1.37 -2.41 -6.88
CA ARG A 8 -0.07 -2.53 -7.52
C ARG A 8 -0.13 -3.48 -8.72
N GLU A 9 -0.75 -4.63 -8.54
CA GLU A 9 -0.89 -5.62 -9.61
C GLU A 9 -1.76 -5.11 -10.76
N ALA A 10 -2.80 -4.35 -10.44
CA ALA A 10 -3.67 -3.74 -11.45
C ALA A 10 -2.92 -2.76 -12.34
N GLN A 11 -1.85 -2.15 -11.85
CA GLN A 11 -1.02 -1.26 -12.64
C GLN A 11 0.08 -2.00 -13.41
N GLY A 12 0.17 -3.31 -13.24
CA GLY A 12 1.15 -4.13 -13.96
C GLY A 12 2.53 -4.20 -13.32
N TYR A 13 2.68 -3.76 -12.07
CA TYR A 13 3.96 -3.80 -11.38
C TYR A 13 4.17 -5.09 -10.62
N THR A 14 5.37 -5.68 -10.76
CA THR A 14 5.85 -6.62 -9.76
C THR A 14 6.33 -5.81 -8.55
N ARG A 15 6.53 -6.48 -7.41
CA ARG A 15 7.00 -5.78 -6.21
C ARG A 15 8.35 -5.11 -6.45
N GLU A 16 9.25 -5.81 -7.13
CA GLU A 16 10.59 -5.28 -7.43
C GLU A 16 10.52 -4.04 -8.32
N THR A 17 9.78 -4.10 -9.42
CA THR A 17 9.67 -2.95 -10.34
C THR A 17 8.95 -1.78 -9.70
N PHE A 18 7.96 -2.06 -8.88
CA PHE A 18 7.23 -1.02 -8.13
C PHE A 18 8.16 -0.25 -7.20
N CYS A 19 8.97 -0.98 -6.43
CA CYS A 19 9.91 -0.35 -5.49
C CYS A 19 10.97 0.47 -6.22
N LYS A 20 11.47 -0.02 -7.34
CA LYS A 20 12.46 0.72 -8.14
C LYS A 20 11.86 1.99 -8.73
N THR A 21 10.64 1.91 -9.25
CA THR A 21 9.97 3.04 -9.88
C THR A 21 9.69 4.17 -8.92
N PHE A 22 9.26 3.84 -7.69
CA PHE A 22 8.84 4.83 -6.72
C PHE A 22 9.86 5.07 -5.59
N GLY A 23 11.02 4.44 -5.67
CA GLY A 23 12.07 4.63 -4.68
C GLY A 23 11.71 4.08 -3.30
N LEU A 24 11.03 2.95 -3.24
CA LEU A 24 10.57 2.34 -2.00
C LEU A 24 11.45 1.17 -1.61
N ILE A 25 11.48 0.86 -0.33
CA ILE A 25 12.21 -0.29 0.20
C ILE A 25 11.32 -1.52 0.08
N GLU A 26 11.81 -2.56 -0.61
CA GLU A 26 11.03 -3.77 -0.89
C GLU A 26 10.53 -4.45 0.38
N GLY A 27 11.38 -4.56 1.41
CA GLY A 27 10.98 -5.14 2.69
C GLY A 27 9.81 -4.41 3.34
N SER A 28 9.80 -3.08 3.24
CA SER A 28 8.68 -2.28 3.75
C SER A 28 7.39 -2.55 2.98
N VAL A 29 7.49 -2.61 1.65
CA VAL A 29 6.32 -2.88 0.80
C VAL A 29 5.76 -4.26 1.11
N ILE A 30 6.60 -5.27 1.28
CA ILE A 30 6.17 -6.61 1.68
C ILE A 30 5.36 -6.56 2.97
N ASN A 31 5.90 -5.88 3.99
CA ASN A 31 5.23 -5.79 5.28
C ASN A 31 3.89 -5.05 5.20
N TRP A 32 3.82 -3.98 4.43
CA TRP A 32 2.57 -3.23 4.25
C TRP A 32 1.51 -4.11 3.56
N GLU A 33 1.90 -4.85 2.53
CA GLU A 33 0.96 -5.68 1.77
C GLU A 33 0.51 -6.91 2.57
N LEU A 34 1.32 -7.37 3.50
CA LEU A 34 0.97 -8.48 4.40
C LEU A 34 0.27 -8.02 5.68
N GLY A 35 0.15 -6.72 5.90
CA GLY A 35 -0.49 -6.20 7.09
C GLY A 35 0.35 -6.30 8.35
N ARG A 36 1.67 -6.48 8.22
CA ARG A 36 2.58 -6.58 9.37
C ARG A 36 3.00 -5.23 9.91
N SER A 37 3.04 -4.23 9.05
CA SER A 37 3.35 -2.85 9.42
C SER A 37 2.62 -1.91 8.48
N PHE A 38 2.69 -0.62 8.77
CA PHE A 38 2.00 0.41 7.98
C PHE A 38 2.96 1.52 7.62
N PRO A 39 2.74 2.20 6.47
CA PRO A 39 3.50 3.41 6.17
C PRO A 39 3.25 4.44 7.27
N ASN A 40 4.27 5.20 7.63
CA ASN A 40 4.07 6.29 8.57
C ASN A 40 3.22 7.38 7.92
N TRP A 41 2.69 8.30 8.73
CA TRP A 41 1.77 9.32 8.25
C TRP A 41 2.39 10.21 7.17
N ASN A 42 3.66 10.52 7.29
CA ASN A 42 4.36 11.36 6.30
C ASN A 42 4.48 10.68 4.94
N MET A 43 4.54 9.36 4.91
CA MET A 43 4.64 8.60 3.67
C MET A 43 3.28 8.21 3.10
N MET A 44 2.22 8.29 3.90
CA MET A 44 0.91 7.77 3.49
C MET A 44 0.42 8.40 2.19
N GLN A 45 0.53 9.71 2.04
CA GLN A 45 0.11 10.41 0.84
C GLN A 45 0.88 9.94 -0.38
N ARG A 46 2.20 9.81 -0.26
CA ARG A 46 3.07 9.32 -1.33
C ARG A 46 2.72 7.88 -1.70
N ILE A 47 2.45 7.04 -0.71
CA ILE A 47 2.09 5.64 -0.92
C ILE A 47 0.75 5.56 -1.66
N MET A 48 -0.25 6.35 -1.26
CA MET A 48 -1.53 6.36 -1.95
C MET A 48 -1.38 6.73 -3.43
N GLU A 49 -0.56 7.73 -3.73
CA GLU A 49 -0.29 8.11 -5.11
C GLU A 49 0.39 6.98 -5.90
N ALA A 50 1.40 6.34 -5.31
CA ALA A 50 2.13 5.27 -5.97
C ALA A 50 1.23 4.07 -6.29
N TYR A 51 0.35 3.71 -5.38
CA TYR A 51 -0.57 2.59 -5.56
C TYR A 51 -1.81 2.95 -6.37
N GLY A 52 -2.00 4.23 -6.72
CA GLY A 52 -3.17 4.65 -7.48
C GLY A 52 -4.45 4.68 -6.65
N ILE A 53 -4.33 4.96 -5.36
CA ILE A 53 -5.48 5.06 -4.45
C ILE A 53 -5.93 6.52 -4.46
N GLU A 54 -6.90 6.84 -5.30
CA GLU A 54 -7.35 8.21 -5.52
C GLU A 54 -8.81 8.45 -5.12
N SER A 55 -9.67 7.44 -5.29
CA SER A 55 -11.09 7.59 -4.97
C SER A 55 -11.32 7.53 -3.46
N ASP A 56 -12.41 8.16 -3.00
CA ASP A 56 -12.79 8.11 -1.60
C ASP A 56 -13.09 6.67 -1.16
N GLU A 57 -13.68 5.88 -2.03
CA GLU A 57 -13.96 4.47 -1.77
C GLU A 57 -12.68 3.69 -1.51
N ASP A 58 -11.65 3.89 -2.33
CA ASP A 58 -10.36 3.23 -2.16
C ASP A 58 -9.69 3.66 -0.86
N LYS A 59 -9.76 4.96 -0.53
CA LYS A 59 -9.19 5.48 0.71
C LYS A 59 -9.87 4.91 1.94
N LEU A 60 -11.19 4.78 1.89
CA LEU A 60 -11.94 4.18 2.99
C LEU A 60 -11.60 2.70 3.15
N GLN A 61 -11.45 1.98 2.06
CA GLN A 61 -11.05 0.58 2.11
C GLN A 61 -9.65 0.41 2.73
N LEU A 62 -8.72 1.28 2.35
CA LEU A 62 -7.38 1.25 2.93
C LEU A 62 -7.42 1.51 4.43
N LEU A 63 -8.18 2.51 4.87
CA LEU A 63 -8.35 2.80 6.29
C LEU A 63 -8.95 1.61 7.04
N ALA A 64 -9.95 0.97 6.46
CA ALA A 64 -10.59 -0.20 7.07
C ALA A 64 -9.59 -1.35 7.24
N GLU A 65 -8.73 -1.60 6.26
CA GLU A 65 -7.69 -2.62 6.35
C GLU A 65 -6.65 -2.28 7.41
N LEU A 66 -6.24 -1.01 7.49
CA LEU A 66 -5.29 -0.57 8.51
C LEU A 66 -5.84 -0.75 9.91
N ILE A 67 -7.09 -0.40 10.14
CA ILE A 67 -7.75 -0.57 11.43
C ILE A 67 -7.88 -2.06 11.77
N GLU A 68 -8.31 -2.87 10.82
CA GLU A 68 -8.44 -4.31 11.02
C GLU A 68 -7.10 -4.95 11.39
N ASN A 69 -6.04 -4.60 10.69
CA ASN A 69 -4.71 -5.16 10.95
C ASN A 69 -4.11 -4.67 12.27
N SER A 70 -4.43 -3.46 12.69
CA SER A 70 -3.90 -2.92 13.95
C SER A 70 -4.54 -3.53 15.18
N ASN A 71 -5.66 -4.23 15.04
CA ASN A 71 -6.38 -4.88 16.13
C ASN A 71 -5.96 -6.34 16.36
N LYS A 72 -4.94 -6.79 15.67
CA LYS A 72 -4.47 -8.18 15.82
C LYS A 72 -3.47 -8.34 16.96
#